data_4e91887028d5eea3d6f6286e8c71f1c9
#
_entry.id   4e91887028d5eea3d6f6286e8c71f1c9
#
_cell.length_a   1.000
_cell.length_b   1.000
_cell.length_c   1.000
_cell.angle_alpha   90.00
_cell.angle_beta   90.00
_cell.angle_gamma   90.00
#
_symmetry.space_group_name_H-M   'P 1'
#
loop_
_entity.id
_entity.type
_entity.pdbx_description
1 polymer ?
#
loop_
_entity_poly.entity_id
_entity_poly.type
_entity_poly.pdbx_seq_one_letter_code
_entity_poly.pdbx_strand_id
1 'polypeptide(L)'
;MNSKTETMDPGHDSHRMGLVAATAMSVTIVVGAGLLTLPGLSYAQAGRLGHLPWLLMSVLMLPLLAVFAFFARRHPSAGGVVGYIRLSLGPQLGAASEAIVIGTFSLGLPAVALIGATYLQQTLPDLPVAATAIGMVTIGLLFGMFGLRVSGAVQTAIATLIVLGLLGLCAGYWLHAPSDTAPSTSLLTGSDMLPMLSANALLGVLSALPLVLFAYTGWEITAFLAEDMQDPARNLPRSIWASFVIVTLLYVFVAWTVASAATADEGWRFAPIARLADSWLGVAGLRLTGIIATLLILANVTGAFLSTSRALFSAGRDGLLPQALAHVDQRGLPVRAMLTGWLLYVVVILVTQTSDLGVETLLQMAGQNFFVLYLLAAVGYTRLQQRTGPRLLGLVAILLVLAMMSLFSLPGVLYCGALALLGLWGARRTPRDAVSG
;
A
#
# COMPACT_ATOMS: atom_id res chain seq x y z
N MET A 1 4.04 -30.66 -41.07
CA MET A 1 5.29 -29.88 -41.21
C MET A 1 4.94 -28.58 -41.84
N ASN A 2 4.86 -27.52 -41.03
CA ASN A 2 5.10 -26.12 -41.39
C ASN A 2 5.06 -25.34 -40.08
N SER A 3 6.22 -25.24 -39.44
CA SER A 3 6.46 -24.32 -38.31
C SER A 3 6.48 -22.90 -38.86
N LYS A 4 5.40 -22.17 -38.70
CA LYS A 4 5.46 -20.71 -38.80
C LYS A 4 6.23 -20.18 -37.59
N THR A 5 7.50 -19.90 -37.80
CA THR A 5 8.28 -18.95 -36.97
C THR A 5 7.59 -17.60 -37.08
N GLU A 6 6.80 -17.26 -36.05
CA GLU A 6 6.39 -15.86 -35.84
C GLU A 6 7.66 -15.03 -35.63
N THR A 7 8.00 -14.25 -36.65
CA THR A 7 9.02 -13.21 -36.57
C THR A 7 8.52 -12.19 -35.56
N MET A 8 9.12 -12.16 -34.38
CA MET A 8 8.94 -11.10 -33.38
C MET A 8 9.23 -9.76 -34.04
N ASP A 9 8.24 -8.89 -34.02
CA ASP A 9 8.34 -7.51 -34.51
C ASP A 9 9.32 -6.73 -33.59
N PRO A 10 10.48 -6.23 -34.10
CA PRO A 10 11.48 -5.54 -33.30
C PRO A 10 10.99 -4.21 -32.69
N GLY A 11 9.83 -3.72 -33.15
CA GLY A 11 9.25 -2.45 -32.65
C GLY A 11 8.54 -2.56 -31.30
N HIS A 12 8.18 -3.76 -30.84
CA HIS A 12 7.41 -3.95 -29.60
C HIS A 12 8.28 -3.96 -28.32
N ASP A 13 9.60 -4.16 -28.46
CA ASP A 13 10.52 -4.26 -27.31
C ASP A 13 11.02 -2.89 -26.81
N SER A 14 10.88 -1.83 -27.61
CA SER A 14 11.37 -0.48 -27.25
C SER A 14 10.54 0.25 -26.20
N HIS A 15 9.34 -0.25 -25.84
CA HIS A 15 8.44 0.37 -24.86
C HIS A 15 8.35 -0.37 -23.51
N ARG A 16 9.03 -1.53 -23.37
CA ARG A 16 8.99 -2.31 -22.15
C ARG A 16 9.92 -1.74 -21.08
N MET A 17 9.43 -1.71 -19.84
CA MET A 17 10.18 -1.18 -18.69
C MET A 17 11.38 -2.04 -18.32
N GLY A 18 12.56 -1.42 -18.16
CA GLY A 18 13.75 -2.06 -17.58
C GLY A 18 13.68 -2.14 -16.05
N LEU A 19 14.67 -2.80 -15.44
CA LEU A 19 14.77 -3.02 -13.99
C LEU A 19 14.67 -1.72 -13.17
N VAL A 20 15.35 -0.64 -13.61
CA VAL A 20 15.38 0.64 -12.87
C VAL A 20 13.98 1.26 -12.83
N ALA A 21 13.29 1.34 -13.98
CA ALA A 21 11.94 1.89 -14.06
C ALA A 21 10.94 1.04 -13.24
N ALA A 22 11.06 -0.29 -13.30
CA ALA A 22 10.25 -1.19 -12.51
C ALA A 22 10.49 -1.05 -11.00
N THR A 23 11.75 -0.87 -10.59
CA THR A 23 12.09 -0.61 -9.17
C THR A 23 11.53 0.73 -8.71
N ALA A 24 11.68 1.79 -9.51
CA ALA A 24 11.14 3.11 -9.21
C ALA A 24 9.60 3.07 -9.10
N MET A 25 8.93 2.35 -10.00
CA MET A 25 7.49 2.17 -9.96
C MET A 25 7.04 1.40 -8.72
N SER A 26 7.76 0.33 -8.36
CA SER A 26 7.50 -0.43 -7.12
C SER A 26 7.68 0.46 -5.88
N VAL A 27 8.72 1.31 -5.84
CA VAL A 27 8.92 2.30 -4.77
C VAL A 27 7.74 3.26 -4.72
N THR A 28 7.29 3.81 -5.85
CA THR A 28 6.15 4.77 -5.89
C THR A 28 4.85 4.13 -5.42
N ILE A 29 4.61 2.86 -5.76
CA ILE A 29 3.41 2.13 -5.34
C ILE A 29 3.41 1.94 -3.82
N VAL A 30 4.53 1.54 -3.25
CA VAL A 30 4.65 1.21 -1.82
C VAL A 30 4.82 2.47 -0.98
N VAL A 31 5.68 3.44 -1.40
CA VAL A 31 5.83 4.74 -0.74
C VAL A 31 4.66 5.64 -1.08
N GLY A 32 3.48 5.25 -0.62
CA GLY A 32 2.25 6.03 -0.78
C GLY A 32 2.00 6.96 0.41
N ALA A 33 0.74 7.31 0.59
CA ALA A 33 0.27 8.14 1.70
C ALA A 33 0.59 7.57 3.10
N GLY A 34 0.84 6.26 3.20
CA GLY A 34 1.22 5.61 4.46
C GLY A 34 2.44 6.26 5.10
N LEU A 35 3.51 6.52 4.35
CA LEU A 35 4.71 7.15 4.90
C LEU A 35 4.47 8.61 5.36
N LEU A 36 3.52 9.28 4.77
CA LEU A 36 3.23 10.67 5.13
C LEU A 36 2.54 10.80 6.50
N THR A 37 1.81 9.80 6.96
CA THR A 37 1.00 9.88 8.21
C THR A 37 1.39 8.84 9.24
N LEU A 38 1.67 7.59 8.83
CA LEU A 38 1.89 6.49 9.77
C LEU A 38 3.09 6.67 10.71
N PRO A 39 4.19 7.39 10.37
CA PRO A 39 5.24 7.68 11.36
C PRO A 39 4.73 8.48 12.55
N GLY A 40 3.81 9.44 12.33
CA GLY A 40 3.16 10.20 13.40
C GLY A 40 2.23 9.36 14.24
N LEU A 41 1.43 8.49 13.62
CA LEU A 41 0.55 7.55 14.30
C LEU A 41 1.35 6.52 15.11
N SER A 42 2.47 6.05 14.57
CA SER A 42 3.38 5.14 15.27
C SER A 42 4.02 5.81 16.48
N TYR A 43 4.43 7.09 16.34
CA TYR A 43 4.89 7.91 17.47
C TYR A 43 3.79 8.10 18.52
N ALA A 44 2.56 8.39 18.12
CA ALA A 44 1.44 8.58 19.06
C ALA A 44 1.18 7.34 19.93
N GLN A 45 1.46 6.13 19.41
CA GLN A 45 1.28 4.86 20.15
C GLN A 45 2.52 4.41 20.92
N ALA A 46 3.71 4.55 20.34
CA ALA A 46 4.97 4.02 20.88
C ALA A 46 5.94 5.09 21.38
N GLY A 47 5.56 6.37 21.31
CA GLY A 47 6.41 7.48 21.74
C GLY A 47 7.74 7.50 20.98
N ARG A 48 8.84 7.72 21.70
CA ARG A 48 10.19 7.72 21.13
C ARG A 48 10.59 6.38 20.47
N LEU A 49 9.92 5.28 20.82
CA LEU A 49 10.11 3.97 20.19
C LEU A 49 9.29 3.80 18.89
N GLY A 50 8.62 4.84 18.39
CA GLY A 50 7.76 4.81 17.21
C GLY A 50 8.44 4.32 15.92
N HIS A 51 9.76 4.28 15.85
CA HIS A 51 10.53 3.70 14.75
C HIS A 51 10.67 2.17 14.82
N LEU A 52 10.55 1.55 16.01
CA LEU A 52 10.70 0.11 16.19
C LEU A 52 9.63 -0.72 15.45
N PRO A 53 8.34 -0.34 15.43
CA PRO A 53 7.34 -1.04 14.62
C PRO A 53 7.74 -1.15 13.15
N TRP A 54 8.40 -0.14 12.57
CA TRP A 54 8.87 -0.14 11.19
C TRP A 54 10.02 -1.12 10.97
N LEU A 55 10.98 -1.15 11.89
CA LEU A 55 12.07 -2.11 11.84
C LEU A 55 11.56 -3.55 11.99
N LEU A 56 10.70 -3.80 12.97
CA LEU A 56 10.09 -5.12 13.18
C LEU A 56 9.28 -5.55 11.95
N MET A 57 8.47 -4.66 11.39
CA MET A 57 7.68 -4.96 10.20
C MET A 57 8.57 -5.29 9.01
N SER A 58 9.71 -4.59 8.83
CA SER A 58 10.68 -4.91 7.77
C SER A 58 11.17 -6.35 7.87
N VAL A 59 11.49 -6.81 9.08
CA VAL A 59 11.95 -8.19 9.31
C VAL A 59 10.80 -9.18 9.06
N LEU A 60 9.60 -8.88 9.54
CA LEU A 60 8.41 -9.73 9.38
C LEU A 60 8.00 -9.88 7.90
N MET A 61 8.27 -8.88 7.07
CA MET A 61 7.94 -8.91 5.65
C MET A 61 8.92 -9.75 4.81
N LEU A 62 10.14 -10.05 5.28
CA LEU A 62 11.14 -10.79 4.50
C LEU A 62 10.65 -12.14 3.97
N PRO A 63 10.05 -13.04 4.79
CA PRO A 63 9.54 -14.31 4.30
C PRO A 63 8.38 -14.14 3.31
N LEU A 64 7.51 -13.16 3.52
CA LEU A 64 6.40 -12.84 2.61
C LEU A 64 6.91 -12.32 1.27
N LEU A 65 7.90 -11.45 1.31
CA LEU A 65 8.54 -10.94 0.10
C LEU A 65 9.18 -12.05 -0.74
N ALA A 66 9.81 -13.04 -0.07
CA ALA A 66 10.34 -14.21 -0.74
C ALA A 66 9.24 -15.06 -1.40
N VAL A 67 8.06 -15.17 -0.78
CA VAL A 67 6.87 -15.82 -1.36
C VAL A 67 6.42 -15.06 -2.61
N PHE A 68 6.29 -13.73 -2.56
CA PHE A 68 5.92 -12.93 -3.74
C PHE A 68 6.96 -12.99 -4.85
N ALA A 69 8.26 -12.92 -4.51
CA ALA A 69 9.34 -13.05 -5.48
C ALA A 69 9.34 -14.41 -6.18
N PHE A 70 8.99 -15.49 -5.46
CA PHE A 70 8.82 -16.81 -6.06
C PHE A 70 7.68 -16.83 -7.08
N PHE A 71 6.50 -16.36 -6.73
CA PHE A 71 5.37 -16.29 -7.64
C PHE A 71 5.65 -15.40 -8.85
N ALA A 72 6.24 -14.21 -8.61
CA ALA A 72 6.64 -13.28 -9.65
C ALA A 72 7.60 -13.91 -10.68
N ARG A 73 8.51 -14.78 -10.22
CA ARG A 73 9.44 -15.50 -11.08
C ARG A 73 8.79 -16.62 -11.86
N ARG A 74 7.86 -17.37 -11.24
CA ARG A 74 7.26 -18.60 -11.81
C ARG A 74 6.01 -18.31 -12.63
N HIS A 75 5.26 -17.28 -12.25
CA HIS A 75 3.96 -16.95 -12.80
C HIS A 75 3.82 -15.42 -12.98
N PRO A 76 4.66 -14.79 -13.80
CA PRO A 76 4.73 -13.33 -13.92
C PRO A 76 3.45 -12.69 -14.47
N SER A 77 2.59 -13.45 -15.14
CA SER A 77 1.34 -12.96 -15.75
C SER A 77 0.08 -13.22 -14.91
N ALA A 78 0.21 -13.67 -13.68
CA ALA A 78 -0.93 -14.24 -12.93
C ALA A 78 -1.90 -13.24 -12.31
N GLY A 79 -1.82 -11.93 -12.59
CA GLY A 79 -2.76 -10.96 -12.03
C GLY A 79 -2.59 -10.72 -10.52
N GLY A 80 -1.36 -10.62 -10.07
CA GLY A 80 -1.03 -10.27 -8.68
C GLY A 80 -1.36 -11.36 -7.65
N VAL A 81 -1.54 -10.97 -6.40
CA VAL A 81 -1.80 -11.89 -5.27
C VAL A 81 -3.05 -12.75 -5.49
N VAL A 82 -4.11 -12.18 -6.07
CA VAL A 82 -5.36 -12.90 -6.36
C VAL A 82 -5.10 -14.05 -7.34
N GLY A 83 -4.34 -13.78 -8.40
CA GLY A 83 -3.95 -14.79 -9.39
C GLY A 83 -3.10 -15.90 -8.77
N TYR A 84 -2.16 -15.56 -7.88
CA TYR A 84 -1.34 -16.54 -7.16
C TYR A 84 -2.18 -17.44 -6.26
N ILE A 85 -3.17 -16.87 -5.55
CA ILE A 85 -4.11 -17.62 -4.71
C ILE A 85 -5.00 -18.51 -5.58
N ARG A 86 -5.56 -17.98 -6.68
CA ARG A 86 -6.39 -18.73 -7.63
C ARG A 86 -5.64 -19.94 -8.22
N LEU A 87 -4.39 -19.74 -8.62
CA LEU A 87 -3.51 -20.77 -9.15
C LEU A 87 -3.20 -21.88 -8.15
N SER A 88 -2.91 -21.52 -6.90
CA SER A 88 -2.39 -22.45 -5.89
C SER A 88 -3.46 -23.08 -5.01
N LEU A 89 -4.57 -22.38 -4.77
CA LEU A 89 -5.64 -22.79 -3.84
C LEU A 89 -7.00 -22.97 -4.52
N GLY A 90 -7.11 -22.62 -5.80
CA GLY A 90 -8.30 -22.82 -6.61
C GLY A 90 -9.21 -21.60 -6.76
N PRO A 91 -10.23 -21.71 -7.65
CA PRO A 91 -11.04 -20.58 -8.08
C PRO A 91 -11.89 -19.96 -6.96
N GLN A 92 -12.37 -20.76 -6.01
CA GLN A 92 -13.20 -20.27 -4.91
C GLN A 92 -12.44 -19.31 -3.99
N LEU A 93 -11.21 -19.68 -3.57
CA LEU A 93 -10.35 -18.81 -2.76
C LEU A 93 -9.82 -17.63 -3.59
N GLY A 94 -9.65 -17.80 -4.90
CA GLY A 94 -9.38 -16.68 -5.82
C GLY A 94 -10.49 -15.63 -5.79
N ALA A 95 -11.77 -16.04 -5.89
CA ALA A 95 -12.91 -15.14 -5.83
C ALA A 95 -13.07 -14.47 -4.45
N ALA A 96 -12.85 -15.22 -3.37
CA ALA A 96 -12.81 -14.63 -2.02
C ALA A 96 -11.72 -13.55 -1.91
N SER A 97 -10.52 -13.83 -2.44
CA SER A 97 -9.41 -12.88 -2.45
C SER A 97 -9.71 -11.63 -3.27
N GLU A 98 -10.40 -11.77 -4.38
CA GLU A 98 -10.84 -10.66 -5.23
C GLU A 98 -11.81 -9.73 -4.48
N ALA A 99 -12.80 -10.29 -3.77
CA ALA A 99 -13.71 -9.52 -2.93
C ALA A 99 -12.96 -8.79 -1.79
N ILE A 100 -11.96 -9.46 -1.16
CA ILE A 100 -11.12 -8.85 -0.13
C ILE A 100 -10.31 -7.69 -0.71
N VAL A 101 -9.72 -7.82 -1.90
CA VAL A 101 -8.96 -6.73 -2.56
C VAL A 101 -9.87 -5.53 -2.84
N ILE A 102 -11.07 -5.76 -3.40
CA ILE A 102 -12.04 -4.68 -3.66
C ILE A 102 -12.42 -3.97 -2.34
N GLY A 103 -12.72 -4.74 -1.29
CA GLY A 103 -13.02 -4.19 0.02
C GLY A 103 -11.85 -3.42 0.64
N THR A 104 -10.63 -3.89 0.43
CA THR A 104 -9.40 -3.19 0.89
C THR A 104 -9.27 -1.81 0.25
N PHE A 105 -9.43 -1.72 -1.06
CA PHE A 105 -9.40 -0.43 -1.76
C PHE A 105 -10.57 0.47 -1.39
N SER A 106 -11.72 -0.13 -1.06
CA SER A 106 -12.91 0.62 -0.63
C SER A 106 -12.72 1.39 0.68
N LEU A 107 -11.81 0.95 1.55
CA LEU A 107 -11.42 1.65 2.78
C LEU A 107 -10.12 2.44 2.61
N GLY A 108 -9.13 1.84 1.95
CA GLY A 108 -7.79 2.41 1.82
C GLY A 108 -7.75 3.69 1.01
N LEU A 109 -8.46 3.75 -0.13
CA LEU A 109 -8.46 4.95 -0.97
C LEU A 109 -9.09 6.17 -0.31
N PRO A 110 -10.29 6.07 0.31
CA PRO A 110 -10.85 7.17 1.09
C PRO A 110 -9.91 7.64 2.22
N ALA A 111 -9.28 6.70 2.92
CA ALA A 111 -8.30 7.04 3.97
C ALA A 111 -7.12 7.84 3.40
N VAL A 112 -6.58 7.40 2.27
CA VAL A 112 -5.49 8.10 1.56
C VAL A 112 -5.92 9.50 1.11
N ALA A 113 -7.14 9.65 0.59
CA ALA A 113 -7.67 10.97 0.20
C ALA A 113 -7.87 11.90 1.40
N LEU A 114 -8.34 11.37 2.54
CA LEU A 114 -8.47 12.13 3.79
C LEU A 114 -7.10 12.59 4.31
N ILE A 115 -6.06 11.77 4.22
CA ILE A 115 -4.69 12.16 4.55
C ILE A 115 -4.25 13.33 3.67
N GLY A 116 -4.47 13.24 2.35
CA GLY A 116 -4.13 14.32 1.42
C GLY A 116 -4.85 15.63 1.74
N ALA A 117 -6.12 15.52 2.08
CA ALA A 117 -6.92 16.68 2.51
C ALA A 117 -6.38 17.30 3.81
N THR A 118 -5.96 16.48 4.78
CA THR A 118 -5.35 16.96 6.03
C THR A 118 -4.02 17.70 5.76
N TYR A 119 -3.21 17.20 4.82
CA TYR A 119 -1.98 17.89 4.41
C TYR A 119 -2.28 19.23 3.72
N LEU A 120 -3.29 19.30 2.86
CA LEU A 120 -3.69 20.56 2.23
C LEU A 120 -4.21 21.57 3.28
N GLN A 121 -4.92 21.09 4.30
CA GLN A 121 -5.41 21.94 5.40
C GLN A 121 -4.28 22.58 6.20
N GLN A 122 -3.06 21.98 6.26
CA GLN A 122 -1.90 22.66 6.87
C GLN A 122 -1.51 23.93 6.12
N THR A 123 -1.85 24.03 4.83
CA THR A 123 -1.56 25.21 3.99
C THR A 123 -2.76 26.14 3.89
N LEU A 124 -3.95 25.57 3.84
CA LEU A 124 -5.24 26.25 3.67
C LEU A 124 -6.20 25.81 4.80
N PRO A 125 -6.09 26.40 6.01
CA PRO A 125 -6.80 25.91 7.20
C PRO A 125 -8.34 25.92 7.09
N ASP A 126 -8.89 26.80 6.27
CA ASP A 126 -10.34 26.98 6.11
C ASP A 126 -10.99 25.90 5.22
N LEU A 127 -10.19 25.04 4.55
CA LEU A 127 -10.74 24.00 3.70
C LEU A 127 -11.27 22.81 4.51
N PRO A 128 -12.55 22.43 4.33
CA PRO A 128 -13.11 21.25 4.98
C PRO A 128 -12.42 19.97 4.46
N VAL A 129 -11.90 19.15 5.37
CA VAL A 129 -11.16 17.92 5.02
C VAL A 129 -12.01 16.98 4.16
N ALA A 130 -13.27 16.75 4.53
CA ALA A 130 -14.16 15.86 3.78
C ALA A 130 -14.41 16.35 2.34
N ALA A 131 -14.72 17.62 2.17
CA ALA A 131 -14.96 18.20 0.84
C ALA A 131 -13.70 18.13 -0.03
N THR A 132 -12.54 18.39 0.55
CA THR A 132 -11.24 18.30 -0.11
C THR A 132 -10.95 16.85 -0.54
N ALA A 133 -11.17 15.87 0.35
CA ALA A 133 -10.98 14.46 0.04
C ALA A 133 -11.94 13.98 -1.08
N ILE A 134 -13.22 14.40 -1.04
CA ILE A 134 -14.19 14.14 -2.10
C ILE A 134 -13.72 14.78 -3.42
N GLY A 135 -13.19 16.00 -3.37
CA GLY A 135 -12.59 16.67 -4.52
C GLY A 135 -11.44 15.83 -5.14
N MET A 136 -10.56 15.28 -4.31
CA MET A 136 -9.45 14.45 -4.77
C MET A 136 -9.93 13.17 -5.48
N VAL A 137 -10.88 12.43 -4.90
CA VAL A 137 -11.41 11.22 -5.56
C VAL A 137 -12.22 11.56 -6.80
N THR A 138 -12.86 12.74 -6.86
CA THR A 138 -13.55 13.24 -8.05
C THR A 138 -12.57 13.59 -9.16
N ILE A 139 -11.45 14.23 -8.84
CA ILE A 139 -10.36 14.47 -9.80
C ILE A 139 -9.83 13.12 -10.32
N GLY A 140 -9.63 12.12 -9.45
CA GLY A 140 -9.25 10.77 -9.84
C GLY A 140 -10.23 10.14 -10.83
N LEU A 141 -11.54 10.27 -10.59
CA LEU A 141 -12.59 9.84 -11.51
C LEU A 141 -12.46 10.54 -12.88
N LEU A 142 -12.33 11.86 -12.91
CA LEU A 142 -12.22 12.64 -14.14
C LEU A 142 -10.98 12.24 -14.95
N PHE A 143 -9.81 12.12 -14.32
CA PHE A 143 -8.59 11.64 -14.98
C PHE A 143 -8.79 10.25 -15.58
N GLY A 144 -9.46 9.36 -14.85
CA GLY A 144 -9.80 8.03 -15.34
C GLY A 144 -10.70 8.08 -16.58
N MET A 145 -11.72 8.93 -16.59
CA MET A 145 -12.64 9.10 -17.73
C MET A 145 -11.95 9.69 -18.98
N PHE A 146 -10.87 10.47 -18.80
CA PHE A 146 -10.06 10.98 -19.91
C PHE A 146 -9.01 9.99 -20.39
N GLY A 147 -8.84 8.83 -19.74
CA GLY A 147 -7.89 7.80 -20.13
C GLY A 147 -6.42 8.24 -20.00
N LEU A 148 -6.15 9.22 -19.15
CA LEU A 148 -4.80 9.74 -18.95
C LEU A 148 -3.91 8.70 -18.27
N ARG A 149 -2.80 8.34 -18.90
CA ARG A 149 -1.77 7.43 -18.38
C ARG A 149 -0.52 8.23 -18.02
N VAL A 150 0.02 8.00 -16.84
CA VAL A 150 1.31 8.57 -16.43
C VAL A 150 2.42 7.70 -17.01
N SER A 151 3.35 8.29 -17.75
CA SER A 151 4.47 7.56 -18.35
C SER A 151 5.43 7.02 -17.27
N GLY A 152 6.15 5.92 -17.59
CA GLY A 152 7.14 5.34 -16.67
C GLY A 152 8.27 6.32 -16.30
N ALA A 153 8.66 7.23 -17.19
CA ALA A 153 9.64 8.28 -16.91
C ALA A 153 9.13 9.28 -15.86
N VAL A 154 7.87 9.71 -15.97
CA VAL A 154 7.23 10.60 -14.98
C VAL A 154 7.11 9.91 -13.63
N GLN A 155 6.73 8.63 -13.59
CA GLN A 155 6.68 7.87 -12.35
C GLN A 155 8.07 7.71 -11.70
N THR A 156 9.11 7.47 -12.51
CA THR A 156 10.49 7.41 -12.01
C THR A 156 10.92 8.76 -11.41
N ALA A 157 10.59 9.86 -12.08
CA ALA A 157 10.88 11.20 -11.56
C ALA A 157 10.13 11.47 -10.25
N ILE A 158 8.87 11.09 -10.14
CA ILE A 158 8.08 11.22 -8.91
C ILE A 158 8.69 10.38 -7.79
N ALA A 159 9.03 9.10 -8.03
CA ALA A 159 9.67 8.23 -7.04
C ALA A 159 10.97 8.84 -6.53
N THR A 160 11.80 9.31 -7.44
CA THR A 160 13.10 9.94 -7.11
C THR A 160 12.88 11.19 -6.27
N LEU A 161 11.94 12.05 -6.65
CA LEU A 161 11.58 13.26 -5.91
C LEU A 161 11.09 12.95 -4.49
N ILE A 162 10.23 11.92 -4.34
CA ILE A 162 9.74 11.48 -3.03
C ILE A 162 10.91 11.01 -2.15
N VAL A 163 11.73 10.10 -2.66
CA VAL A 163 12.83 9.51 -1.88
C VAL A 163 13.85 10.58 -1.51
N LEU A 164 14.34 11.35 -2.47
CA LEU A 164 15.33 12.40 -2.22
C LEU A 164 14.77 13.56 -1.40
N GLY A 165 13.51 13.94 -1.62
CA GLY A 165 12.84 14.97 -0.85
C GLY A 165 12.68 14.60 0.62
N LEU A 166 12.23 13.38 0.92
CA LEU A 166 12.11 12.89 2.29
C LEU A 166 13.46 12.69 2.96
N LEU A 167 14.45 12.14 2.26
CA LEU A 167 15.82 12.04 2.77
C LEU A 167 16.41 13.42 3.07
N GLY A 168 16.24 14.38 2.14
CA GLY A 168 16.71 15.76 2.32
C GLY A 168 16.02 16.45 3.49
N LEU A 169 14.71 16.24 3.66
CA LEU A 169 13.96 16.76 4.77
C LEU A 169 14.44 16.23 6.13
N CYS A 170 14.63 14.91 6.22
CA CYS A 170 15.17 14.28 7.42
C CYS A 170 16.62 14.71 7.70
N ALA A 171 17.48 14.72 6.68
CA ALA A 171 18.85 15.18 6.82
C ALA A 171 18.93 16.65 7.25
N GLY A 172 18.08 17.51 6.66
CA GLY A 172 17.96 18.91 7.05
C GLY A 172 17.61 19.08 8.53
N TYR A 173 16.65 18.31 9.05
CA TYR A 173 16.35 18.29 10.48
C TYR A 173 17.61 17.96 11.31
N TRP A 174 18.32 16.88 11.00
CA TRP A 174 19.49 16.47 11.76
C TRP A 174 20.66 17.47 11.70
N LEU A 175 20.76 18.23 10.60
CA LEU A 175 21.79 19.27 10.46
C LEU A 175 21.46 20.58 11.24
N HIS A 176 20.17 20.85 11.46
CA HIS A 176 19.70 22.10 12.08
C HIS A 176 19.07 21.89 13.45
N ALA A 177 18.90 20.61 13.87
CA ALA A 177 18.34 20.31 15.19
C ALA A 177 19.21 20.92 16.30
N PRO A 178 18.61 21.54 17.33
CA PRO A 178 19.33 22.00 18.51
C PRO A 178 20.13 20.83 19.14
N SER A 179 21.34 21.12 19.63
CA SER A 179 22.23 20.11 20.23
C SER A 179 21.56 19.31 21.36
N ASP A 180 20.60 19.92 22.04
CA ASP A 180 19.83 19.31 23.14
C ASP A 180 18.76 18.31 22.67
N THR A 181 18.40 18.33 21.39
CA THR A 181 17.45 17.37 20.77
C THR A 181 18.14 16.24 20.02
N ALA A 182 19.47 16.37 19.81
CA ALA A 182 20.24 15.24 19.32
C ALA A 182 20.02 14.05 20.26
N PRO A 183 19.70 12.83 19.74
CA PRO A 183 19.63 11.67 20.59
C PRO A 183 20.97 11.63 21.32
N SER A 184 20.90 11.88 22.62
CA SER A 184 22.06 11.72 23.45
C SER A 184 22.65 10.36 23.10
N THR A 185 23.95 10.29 22.89
CA THR A 185 24.68 9.03 22.68
C THR A 185 24.37 8.02 23.80
N SER A 186 23.69 8.43 24.87
CA SER A 186 23.07 7.62 25.91
C SER A 186 22.03 6.60 25.37
N LEU A 187 21.44 6.77 24.19
CA LEU A 187 20.62 5.70 23.54
C LEU A 187 21.47 4.46 23.19
N LEU A 188 22.79 4.59 23.14
CA LEU A 188 23.73 3.48 22.94
C LEU A 188 24.38 3.02 24.26
N THR A 189 24.23 3.77 25.34
CA THR A 189 24.68 3.37 26.67
C THR A 189 23.51 2.74 27.41
N GLY A 190 23.62 1.45 27.75
CA GLY A 190 22.53 0.59 28.24
C GLY A 190 21.82 1.04 29.53
N SER A 191 22.19 2.19 30.14
CA SER A 191 21.54 2.75 31.33
C SER A 191 20.14 3.33 31.05
N ASP A 192 19.90 3.85 29.83
CA ASP A 192 18.63 4.49 29.48
C ASP A 192 17.71 3.57 28.64
N MET A 193 18.24 2.45 28.14
CA MET A 193 17.44 1.45 27.41
C MET A 193 16.46 0.68 28.34
N LEU A 194 16.84 0.39 29.57
CA LEU A 194 16.01 -0.39 30.49
C LEU A 194 14.69 0.31 30.88
N PRO A 195 14.65 1.61 31.20
CA PRO A 195 13.40 2.33 31.44
C PRO A 195 12.53 2.49 30.17
N MET A 196 13.15 2.56 28.98
CA MET A 196 12.42 2.61 27.71
C MET A 196 11.77 1.29 27.32
N LEU A 197 12.24 0.16 27.79
CA LEU A 197 11.71 -1.18 27.58
C LEU A 197 10.65 -1.57 28.64
N SER A 198 9.94 -0.58 29.21
CA SER A 198 8.80 -0.86 30.08
C SER A 198 7.75 -1.68 29.33
N ALA A 199 6.98 -2.48 30.06
CA ALA A 199 5.89 -3.29 29.48
C ALA A 199 4.91 -2.41 28.66
N ASN A 200 4.63 -1.18 29.12
CA ASN A 200 3.76 -0.23 28.44
C ASN A 200 4.35 0.26 27.11
N ALA A 201 5.66 0.52 27.07
CA ALA A 201 6.34 0.94 25.83
C ALA A 201 6.35 -0.20 24.80
N LEU A 202 6.58 -1.43 25.24
CA LEU A 202 6.52 -2.62 24.38
C LEU A 202 5.09 -2.85 23.85
N LEU A 203 4.07 -2.69 24.68
CA LEU A 203 2.67 -2.75 24.25
C LEU A 203 2.37 -1.66 23.22
N GLY A 204 2.90 -0.42 23.38
CA GLY A 204 2.79 0.64 22.40
C GLY A 204 3.42 0.27 21.05
N VAL A 205 4.60 -0.35 21.04
CA VAL A 205 5.26 -0.85 19.83
C VAL A 205 4.42 -1.93 19.15
N LEU A 206 3.89 -2.89 19.92
CA LEU A 206 3.05 -3.97 19.37
C LEU A 206 1.72 -3.44 18.82
N SER A 207 1.08 -2.48 19.50
CA SER A 207 -0.18 -1.87 19.05
C SER A 207 -0.02 -1.01 17.78
N ALA A 208 1.18 -0.49 17.51
CA ALA A 208 1.49 0.25 16.29
C ALA A 208 1.73 -0.67 15.07
N LEU A 209 2.06 -1.96 15.26
CA LEU A 209 2.34 -2.87 14.16
C LEU A 209 1.19 -2.99 13.13
N PRO A 210 -0.09 -3.15 13.54
CA PRO A 210 -1.20 -3.23 12.58
C PRO A 210 -1.40 -1.95 11.73
N LEU A 211 -1.00 -0.78 12.24
CA LEU A 211 -1.04 0.47 11.50
C LEU A 211 0.11 0.54 10.50
N VAL A 212 1.33 0.30 10.95
CA VAL A 212 2.54 0.33 10.13
C VAL A 212 2.48 -0.68 9.00
N LEU A 213 1.77 -1.79 9.22
CA LEU A 213 1.53 -2.81 8.22
C LEU A 213 1.02 -2.27 6.89
N PHE A 214 0.07 -1.33 6.93
CA PHE A 214 -0.49 -0.73 5.70
C PHE A 214 0.60 -0.11 4.82
N ALA A 215 1.65 0.49 5.41
CA ALA A 215 2.77 1.04 4.66
C ALA A 215 3.61 -0.04 3.94
N TYR A 216 3.59 -1.27 4.43
CA TYR A 216 4.32 -2.40 3.83
C TYR A 216 3.46 -3.22 2.85
N THR A 217 2.32 -2.72 2.43
CA THR A 217 1.51 -3.28 1.35
C THR A 217 1.87 -2.63 0.02
N GLY A 218 1.54 -3.30 -1.09
CA GLY A 218 1.80 -2.79 -2.45
C GLY A 218 2.68 -3.70 -3.31
N TRP A 219 3.48 -4.58 -2.71
CA TRP A 219 4.33 -5.52 -3.46
C TRP A 219 3.51 -6.50 -4.31
N GLU A 220 2.33 -6.84 -3.85
CA GLU A 220 1.37 -7.66 -4.57
C GLU A 220 0.84 -6.99 -5.84
N ILE A 221 0.80 -5.65 -5.83
CA ILE A 221 0.37 -4.84 -6.98
C ILE A 221 1.49 -4.77 -8.02
N THR A 222 2.76 -4.84 -7.60
CA THR A 222 3.89 -4.80 -8.53
C THR A 222 3.89 -5.95 -9.53
N ALA A 223 3.22 -7.06 -9.21
CA ALA A 223 3.08 -8.19 -10.12
C ALA A 223 2.32 -7.84 -11.42
N PHE A 224 1.42 -6.84 -11.38
CA PHE A 224 0.74 -6.35 -12.58
C PHE A 224 1.68 -5.64 -13.57
N LEU A 225 2.88 -5.23 -13.13
CA LEU A 225 3.90 -4.63 -13.99
C LEU A 225 4.57 -5.66 -14.92
N ALA A 226 4.35 -6.93 -14.70
CA ALA A 226 5.00 -8.00 -15.44
C ALA A 226 4.73 -7.92 -16.95
N GLU A 227 3.51 -7.50 -17.35
CA GLU A 227 3.11 -7.42 -18.75
C GLU A 227 3.86 -6.31 -19.51
N ASP A 228 4.24 -5.24 -18.79
CA ASP A 228 4.94 -4.07 -19.34
C ASP A 228 6.47 -4.13 -19.13
N MET A 229 7.01 -5.25 -18.60
CA MET A 229 8.41 -5.38 -18.19
C MET A 229 9.24 -6.20 -19.17
N GLN A 230 10.49 -5.78 -19.38
CA GLN A 230 11.50 -6.59 -20.07
C GLN A 230 11.92 -7.75 -19.16
N ASP A 231 11.95 -8.97 -19.69
CA ASP A 231 12.31 -10.20 -18.96
C ASP A 231 11.66 -10.26 -17.54
N PRO A 232 10.32 -10.32 -17.45
CA PRO A 232 9.62 -10.19 -16.19
C PRO A 232 9.99 -11.25 -15.17
N ALA A 233 10.30 -12.49 -15.60
CA ALA A 233 10.70 -13.59 -14.73
C ALA A 233 12.00 -13.28 -13.96
N ARG A 234 12.87 -12.44 -14.51
CA ARG A 234 14.15 -12.03 -13.90
C ARG A 234 14.07 -10.68 -13.22
N ASN A 235 13.46 -9.70 -13.89
CA ASN A 235 13.47 -8.30 -13.43
C ASN A 235 12.44 -8.03 -12.36
N LEU A 236 11.26 -8.67 -12.38
CA LEU A 236 10.23 -8.46 -11.37
C LEU A 236 10.68 -8.88 -9.96
N PRO A 237 11.24 -10.09 -9.72
CA PRO A 237 11.77 -10.42 -8.41
C PRO A 237 12.89 -9.49 -7.94
N ARG A 238 13.74 -9.03 -8.87
CA ARG A 238 14.84 -8.10 -8.55
C ARG A 238 14.31 -6.72 -8.18
N SER A 239 13.31 -6.22 -8.90
CA SER A 239 12.67 -4.93 -8.56
C SER A 239 11.96 -4.97 -7.21
N ILE A 240 11.32 -6.10 -6.86
CA ILE A 240 10.71 -6.31 -5.55
C ILE A 240 11.78 -6.21 -4.44
N TRP A 241 12.89 -6.93 -4.55
CA TRP A 241 13.95 -6.88 -3.53
C TRP A 241 14.66 -5.53 -3.47
N ALA A 242 14.98 -4.93 -4.62
CA ALA A 242 15.65 -3.62 -4.67
C ALA A 242 14.75 -2.53 -4.07
N SER A 243 13.48 -2.49 -4.45
CA SER A 243 12.53 -1.53 -3.90
C SER A 243 12.27 -1.76 -2.41
N PHE A 244 12.25 -3.01 -1.94
CA PHE A 244 12.12 -3.32 -0.52
C PHE A 244 13.27 -2.73 0.31
N VAL A 245 14.52 -2.89 -0.14
CA VAL A 245 15.68 -2.32 0.56
C VAL A 245 15.59 -0.79 0.61
N ILE A 246 15.29 -0.15 -0.54
CA ILE A 246 15.15 1.31 -0.61
C ILE A 246 14.04 1.80 0.33
N VAL A 247 12.87 1.18 0.24
CA VAL A 247 11.69 1.56 1.04
C VAL A 247 11.93 1.31 2.53
N THR A 248 12.51 0.18 2.92
CA THR A 248 12.81 -0.12 4.32
C THR A 248 13.76 0.90 4.93
N LEU A 249 14.86 1.24 4.23
CA LEU A 249 15.81 2.24 4.71
C LEU A 249 15.15 3.61 4.86
N LEU A 250 14.35 4.01 3.86
CA LEU A 250 13.60 5.26 3.90
C LEU A 250 12.59 5.28 5.06
N TYR A 251 11.81 4.21 5.23
CA TYR A 251 10.77 4.11 6.25
C TYR A 251 11.34 4.19 7.67
N VAL A 252 12.37 3.39 7.95
CA VAL A 252 13.02 3.37 9.26
C VAL A 252 13.66 4.73 9.55
N PHE A 253 14.33 5.35 8.57
CA PHE A 253 14.97 6.64 8.74
C PHE A 253 13.95 7.77 8.98
N VAL A 254 12.86 7.82 8.20
CA VAL A 254 11.79 8.81 8.40
C VAL A 254 11.10 8.61 9.75
N ALA A 255 10.74 7.37 10.09
CA ALA A 255 10.08 7.08 11.36
C ALA A 255 10.98 7.40 12.57
N TRP A 256 12.27 7.14 12.47
CA TRP A 256 13.25 7.49 13.50
C TRP A 256 13.37 9.01 13.65
N THR A 257 13.46 9.75 12.54
CA THR A 257 13.52 11.22 12.56
C THR A 257 12.24 11.81 13.16
N VAL A 258 11.06 11.32 12.75
CA VAL A 258 9.79 11.77 13.32
C VAL A 258 9.71 11.45 14.81
N ALA A 259 10.06 10.24 15.24
CA ALA A 259 10.05 9.86 16.65
C ALA A 259 11.01 10.70 17.52
N SER A 260 12.09 11.22 16.91
CA SER A 260 13.04 12.08 17.57
C SER A 260 12.58 13.55 17.64
N ALA A 261 11.89 14.02 16.59
CA ALA A 261 11.45 15.41 16.45
C ALA A 261 10.08 15.71 17.08
N ALA A 262 9.22 14.69 17.15
CA ALA A 262 7.81 14.87 17.47
C ALA A 262 7.58 15.30 18.94
N THR A 263 6.58 16.16 19.10
CA THR A 263 6.06 16.62 20.38
C THR A 263 4.61 16.18 20.58
N ALA A 264 3.99 16.52 21.72
CA ALA A 264 2.62 16.13 22.04
C ALA A 264 1.52 16.84 21.20
N ASP A 265 1.91 17.72 20.26
CA ASP A 265 0.97 18.42 19.37
C ASP A 265 0.34 17.45 18.35
N GLU A 266 -0.98 17.55 18.16
CA GLU A 266 -1.75 16.71 17.24
C GLU A 266 -1.28 16.79 15.78
N GLY A 267 -0.68 17.89 15.37
CA GLY A 267 -0.11 18.06 14.04
C GLY A 267 0.94 16.98 13.72
N TRP A 268 1.71 16.54 14.72
CA TRP A 268 2.67 15.45 14.56
C TRP A 268 1.98 14.08 14.32
N ARG A 269 0.76 13.92 14.81
CA ARG A 269 0.00 12.68 14.64
C ARG A 269 -0.46 12.49 13.20
N PHE A 270 -1.01 13.53 12.57
CA PHE A 270 -1.68 13.41 11.27
C PHE A 270 -0.87 13.93 10.08
N ALA A 271 0.05 14.87 10.30
CA ALA A 271 0.89 15.45 9.26
C ALA A 271 2.36 15.56 9.71
N PRO A 272 3.00 14.46 10.15
CA PRO A 272 4.34 14.49 10.75
C PRO A 272 5.40 15.05 9.81
N ILE A 273 5.31 14.80 8.50
CA ILE A 273 6.29 15.27 7.52
C ILE A 273 6.18 16.78 7.32
N ALA A 274 4.98 17.34 7.36
CA ALA A 274 4.79 18.78 7.29
C ALA A 274 5.32 19.46 8.56
N ARG A 275 5.09 18.87 9.74
CA ARG A 275 5.65 19.36 11.01
C ARG A 275 7.18 19.24 11.07
N LEU A 276 7.72 18.17 10.53
CA LEU A 276 9.18 18.02 10.40
C LEU A 276 9.77 19.15 9.53
N ALA A 277 9.11 19.51 8.43
CA ALA A 277 9.51 20.65 7.61
C ALA A 277 9.40 21.98 8.37
N ASP A 278 8.32 22.17 9.15
CA ASP A 278 8.10 23.36 9.97
C ASP A 278 9.23 23.55 11.02
N SER A 279 9.69 22.47 11.62
CA SER A 279 10.66 22.50 12.72
C SER A 279 12.01 23.13 12.36
N TRP A 280 12.40 23.20 11.09
CA TRP A 280 13.66 23.80 10.66
C TRP A 280 13.56 24.73 9.43
N LEU A 281 12.50 24.61 8.61
CA LEU A 281 12.21 25.52 7.50
C LEU A 281 11.13 26.57 7.85
N GLY A 282 10.48 26.42 9.01
CA GLY A 282 9.40 27.28 9.44
C GLY A 282 8.15 27.13 8.56
N VAL A 283 7.26 28.12 8.62
CA VAL A 283 5.96 28.13 7.93
C VAL A 283 6.07 27.90 6.41
N ALA A 284 7.16 28.34 5.78
CA ALA A 284 7.38 28.12 4.36
C ALA A 284 7.56 26.62 4.07
N GLY A 285 8.33 25.91 4.90
CA GLY A 285 8.52 24.46 4.83
C GLY A 285 7.21 23.69 5.05
N LEU A 286 6.44 24.08 6.06
CA LEU A 286 5.11 23.52 6.34
C LEU A 286 4.20 23.61 5.11
N ARG A 287 4.05 24.80 4.52
CA ARG A 287 3.19 25.05 3.36
C ARG A 287 3.66 24.30 2.13
N LEU A 288 4.95 24.36 1.82
CA LEU A 288 5.53 23.68 0.66
C LEU A 288 5.33 22.15 0.76
N THR A 289 5.63 21.60 1.92
CA THR A 289 5.46 20.15 2.17
C THR A 289 3.98 19.75 2.10
N GLY A 290 3.08 20.58 2.65
CA GLY A 290 1.63 20.37 2.55
C GLY A 290 1.16 20.29 1.09
N ILE A 291 1.58 21.21 0.23
CA ILE A 291 1.24 21.22 -1.18
C ILE A 291 1.82 19.99 -1.91
N ILE A 292 3.12 19.72 -1.72
CA ILE A 292 3.79 18.59 -2.38
C ILE A 292 3.15 17.26 -1.95
N ALA A 293 2.92 17.05 -0.66
CA ALA A 293 2.27 15.85 -0.15
C ALA A 293 0.87 15.67 -0.74
N THR A 294 0.09 16.76 -0.82
CA THR A 294 -1.24 16.75 -1.43
C THR A 294 -1.21 16.35 -2.89
N LEU A 295 -0.29 16.90 -3.68
CA LEU A 295 -0.13 16.55 -5.09
C LEU A 295 0.30 15.09 -5.29
N LEU A 296 1.22 14.59 -4.44
CA LEU A 296 1.66 13.20 -4.45
C LEU A 296 0.51 12.25 -4.12
N ILE A 297 -0.28 12.58 -3.10
CA ILE A 297 -1.45 11.81 -2.71
C ILE A 297 -2.50 11.83 -3.82
N LEU A 298 -2.74 12.97 -4.44
CA LEU A 298 -3.68 13.08 -5.56
C LEU A 298 -3.26 12.18 -6.73
N ALA A 299 -1.97 12.13 -7.06
CA ALA A 299 -1.45 11.22 -8.09
C ALA A 299 -1.64 9.74 -7.69
N ASN A 300 -1.39 9.40 -6.43
CA ASN A 300 -1.59 8.05 -5.88
C ASN A 300 -3.09 7.66 -5.92
N VAL A 301 -3.97 8.51 -5.43
CA VAL A 301 -5.44 8.31 -5.47
C VAL A 301 -5.92 8.09 -6.89
N THR A 302 -5.44 8.87 -7.85
CA THR A 302 -5.81 8.74 -9.27
C THR A 302 -5.41 7.38 -9.83
N GLY A 303 -4.17 6.93 -9.58
CA GLY A 303 -3.67 5.64 -10.04
C GLY A 303 -4.41 4.45 -9.41
N ALA A 304 -4.62 4.52 -8.09
CA ALA A 304 -5.33 3.49 -7.35
C ALA A 304 -6.83 3.44 -7.72
N PHE A 305 -7.45 4.60 -8.00
CA PHE A 305 -8.83 4.68 -8.49
C PHE A 305 -9.01 3.89 -9.80
N LEU A 306 -8.09 4.05 -10.76
CA LEU A 306 -8.13 3.30 -12.01
C LEU A 306 -8.01 1.79 -11.78
N SER A 307 -7.13 1.37 -10.88
CA SER A 307 -6.93 -0.04 -10.55
C SER A 307 -8.18 -0.65 -9.91
N THR A 308 -8.82 0.07 -8.98
CA THR A 308 -10.07 -0.37 -8.34
C THR A 308 -11.23 -0.43 -9.33
N SER A 309 -11.33 0.53 -10.24
CA SER A 309 -12.36 0.53 -11.28
C SER A 309 -12.25 -0.71 -12.18
N ARG A 310 -11.02 -1.13 -12.50
CA ARG A 310 -10.77 -2.36 -13.25
C ARG A 310 -11.11 -3.61 -12.44
N ALA A 311 -10.81 -3.62 -11.13
CA ALA A 311 -11.20 -4.72 -10.24
C ALA A 311 -12.71 -4.87 -10.14
N LEU A 312 -13.45 -3.77 -10.00
CA LEU A 312 -14.92 -3.77 -10.01
C LEU A 312 -15.50 -4.24 -11.35
N PHE A 313 -14.89 -3.82 -12.46
CA PHE A 313 -15.26 -4.29 -13.79
C PHE A 313 -15.03 -5.80 -13.95
N SER A 314 -13.86 -6.28 -13.55
CA SER A 314 -13.52 -7.72 -13.60
C SER A 314 -14.49 -8.54 -12.75
N ALA A 315 -14.75 -8.11 -11.51
CA ALA A 315 -15.71 -8.77 -10.62
C ALA A 315 -17.14 -8.80 -11.18
N GLY A 316 -17.54 -7.77 -11.92
CA GLY A 316 -18.81 -7.74 -12.64
C GLY A 316 -18.84 -8.73 -13.81
N ARG A 317 -17.74 -8.82 -14.58
CA ARG A 317 -17.58 -9.76 -15.69
C ARG A 317 -17.54 -11.21 -15.20
N ASP A 318 -16.84 -11.46 -14.11
CA ASP A 318 -16.67 -12.80 -13.53
C ASP A 318 -17.90 -13.24 -12.68
N GLY A 319 -18.96 -12.41 -12.63
CA GLY A 319 -20.22 -12.73 -11.95
C GLY A 319 -20.20 -12.59 -10.42
N LEU A 320 -19.10 -12.08 -9.83
CA LEU A 320 -19.00 -11.80 -8.40
C LEU A 320 -19.86 -10.59 -8.00
N LEU A 321 -19.93 -9.59 -8.87
CA LEU A 321 -20.74 -8.39 -8.74
C LEU A 321 -21.78 -8.30 -9.87
N PRO A 322 -22.77 -7.39 -9.79
CA PRO A 322 -23.78 -7.22 -10.84
C PRO A 322 -23.12 -7.01 -12.22
N GLN A 323 -23.60 -7.72 -13.23
CA GLN A 323 -23.08 -7.64 -14.61
C GLN A 323 -23.14 -6.23 -15.21
N ALA A 324 -23.97 -5.34 -14.66
CA ALA A 324 -24.01 -3.94 -15.04
C ALA A 324 -22.65 -3.23 -14.90
N LEU A 325 -21.77 -3.71 -14.00
CA LEU A 325 -20.42 -3.19 -13.81
C LEU A 325 -19.44 -3.64 -14.91
N ALA A 326 -19.75 -4.74 -15.61
CA ALA A 326 -18.96 -5.25 -16.72
C ALA A 326 -19.22 -4.51 -18.05
N HIS A 327 -20.07 -3.46 -18.02
CA HIS A 327 -20.34 -2.67 -19.22
C HIS A 327 -19.23 -1.66 -19.49
N VAL A 328 -18.76 -1.63 -20.72
CA VAL A 328 -17.84 -0.61 -21.23
C VAL A 328 -18.57 0.35 -22.17
N ASP A 329 -18.14 1.61 -22.18
CA ASP A 329 -18.65 2.61 -23.12
C ASP A 329 -18.05 2.42 -24.52
N GLN A 330 -18.41 3.31 -25.48
CA GLN A 330 -17.89 3.28 -26.85
C GLN A 330 -16.34 3.49 -26.92
N ARG A 331 -15.73 3.97 -25.85
CA ARG A 331 -14.28 4.19 -25.72
C ARG A 331 -13.56 3.03 -25.02
N GLY A 332 -14.31 1.97 -24.66
CA GLY A 332 -13.77 0.83 -23.90
C GLY A 332 -13.57 1.13 -22.40
N LEU A 333 -14.15 2.20 -21.86
CA LEU A 333 -14.01 2.58 -20.45
C LEU A 333 -15.15 1.99 -19.62
N PRO A 334 -14.85 1.42 -18.43
CA PRO A 334 -15.85 0.86 -17.53
C PRO A 334 -16.51 1.95 -16.66
N VAL A 335 -17.23 2.89 -17.29
CA VAL A 335 -17.77 4.09 -16.63
C VAL A 335 -18.67 3.74 -15.44
N ARG A 336 -19.49 2.68 -15.54
CA ARG A 336 -20.37 2.25 -14.43
C ARG A 336 -19.56 1.77 -13.23
N ALA A 337 -18.48 1.01 -13.44
CA ALA A 337 -17.58 0.58 -12.37
C ALA A 337 -16.87 1.78 -11.74
N MET A 338 -16.45 2.75 -12.56
CA MET A 338 -15.81 3.98 -12.09
C MET A 338 -16.73 4.83 -11.21
N LEU A 339 -17.99 5.05 -11.64
CA LEU A 339 -18.99 5.79 -10.86
C LEU A 339 -19.37 5.06 -9.57
N THR A 340 -19.49 3.73 -9.62
CA THR A 340 -19.75 2.92 -8.42
C THR A 340 -18.62 3.03 -7.42
N GLY A 341 -17.35 2.93 -7.87
CA GLY A 341 -16.18 3.12 -7.01
C GLY A 341 -16.13 4.51 -6.40
N TRP A 342 -16.38 5.55 -7.21
CA TRP A 342 -16.44 6.93 -6.73
C TRP A 342 -17.51 7.11 -5.65
N LEU A 343 -18.75 6.63 -5.92
CA LEU A 343 -19.86 6.72 -4.95
C LEU A 343 -19.52 6.02 -3.64
N LEU A 344 -18.91 4.84 -3.72
CA LEU A 344 -18.48 4.09 -2.54
C LEU A 344 -17.46 4.89 -1.72
N TYR A 345 -16.48 5.53 -2.37
CA TYR A 345 -15.47 6.35 -1.68
C TYR A 345 -16.09 7.58 -1.03
N VAL A 346 -17.00 8.26 -1.71
CA VAL A 346 -17.73 9.40 -1.14
C VAL A 346 -18.51 8.97 0.10
N VAL A 347 -19.23 7.85 0.03
CA VAL A 347 -19.97 7.30 1.18
C VAL A 347 -19.02 7.00 2.35
N VAL A 348 -17.88 6.35 2.12
CA VAL A 348 -16.91 6.06 3.18
C VAL A 348 -16.35 7.34 3.79
N ILE A 349 -15.99 8.35 2.98
CA ILE A 349 -15.52 9.64 3.47
C ILE A 349 -16.58 10.31 4.37
N LEU A 350 -17.84 10.33 3.92
CA LEU A 350 -18.94 10.93 4.69
C LEU A 350 -19.22 10.17 5.98
N VAL A 351 -19.23 8.84 5.94
CA VAL A 351 -19.39 8.01 7.15
C VAL A 351 -18.25 8.27 8.13
N THR A 352 -17.03 8.40 7.67
CA THR A 352 -15.88 8.71 8.53
C THR A 352 -16.02 10.06 9.23
N GLN A 353 -16.71 11.03 8.62
CA GLN A 353 -16.95 12.35 9.24
C GLN A 353 -18.12 12.39 10.22
N THR A 354 -19.08 11.48 10.05
CA THR A 354 -20.32 11.43 10.87
C THR A 354 -20.24 10.37 11.99
N SER A 355 -19.21 9.56 12.00
CA SER A 355 -18.97 8.51 12.98
C SER A 355 -17.62 8.71 13.67
N ASP A 356 -17.38 8.01 14.77
CA ASP A 356 -16.09 7.99 15.46
C ASP A 356 -15.02 7.15 14.71
N LEU A 357 -15.27 6.80 13.45
CA LEU A 357 -14.33 6.06 12.62
C LEU A 357 -13.24 6.99 12.10
N GLY A 358 -12.09 6.98 12.74
CA GLY A 358 -10.91 7.75 12.28
C GLY A 358 -10.24 7.14 11.04
N VAL A 359 -9.43 7.94 10.36
CA VAL A 359 -8.56 7.49 9.25
C VAL A 359 -7.69 6.30 9.65
N GLU A 360 -7.24 6.26 10.92
CA GLU A 360 -6.47 5.16 11.50
C GLU A 360 -7.21 3.83 11.41
N THR A 361 -8.50 3.81 11.74
CA THR A 361 -9.34 2.61 11.67
C THR A 361 -9.47 2.12 10.24
N LEU A 362 -9.67 3.03 9.27
CA LEU A 362 -9.74 2.66 7.85
C LEU A 362 -8.44 2.04 7.36
N LEU A 363 -7.28 2.65 7.69
CA LEU A 363 -5.96 2.12 7.32
C LEU A 363 -5.68 0.79 7.99
N GLN A 364 -6.03 0.65 9.26
CA GLN A 364 -5.87 -0.60 10.01
C GLN A 364 -6.70 -1.73 9.38
N MET A 365 -7.99 -1.50 9.10
CA MET A 365 -8.86 -2.51 8.49
C MET A 365 -8.38 -2.87 7.06
N ALA A 366 -7.96 -1.89 6.26
CA ALA A 366 -7.40 -2.13 4.94
C ALA A 366 -6.09 -2.95 5.02
N GLY A 367 -5.21 -2.62 5.96
CA GLY A 367 -3.99 -3.39 6.22
C GLY A 367 -4.28 -4.83 6.65
N GLN A 368 -5.23 -5.04 7.57
CA GLN A 368 -5.63 -6.37 8.02
C GLN A 368 -6.12 -7.26 6.88
N ASN A 369 -6.88 -6.72 5.94
CA ASN A 369 -7.33 -7.44 4.75
C ASN A 369 -6.16 -7.96 3.90
N PHE A 370 -5.11 -7.15 3.70
CA PHE A 370 -3.91 -7.58 2.98
C PHE A 370 -3.22 -8.76 3.66
N PHE A 371 -3.20 -8.80 5.00
CA PHE A 371 -2.60 -9.92 5.71
C PHE A 371 -3.33 -11.24 5.49
N VAL A 372 -4.64 -11.22 5.37
CA VAL A 372 -5.40 -12.42 5.00
C VAL A 372 -5.00 -12.90 3.60
N LEU A 373 -4.81 -11.97 2.65
CA LEU A 373 -4.32 -12.31 1.31
C LEU A 373 -2.89 -12.89 1.36
N TYR A 374 -2.03 -12.32 2.20
CA TYR A 374 -0.65 -12.80 2.39
C TYR A 374 -0.61 -14.17 3.04
N LEU A 375 -1.52 -14.46 3.99
CA LEU A 375 -1.69 -15.79 4.55
C LEU A 375 -2.06 -16.80 3.46
N LEU A 376 -3.07 -16.50 2.64
CA LEU A 376 -3.50 -17.37 1.55
C LEU A 376 -2.37 -17.59 0.52
N ALA A 377 -1.63 -16.53 0.17
CA ALA A 377 -0.47 -16.65 -0.72
C ALA A 377 0.63 -17.54 -0.12
N ALA A 378 0.95 -17.38 1.19
CA ALA A 378 1.93 -18.20 1.89
C ALA A 378 1.50 -19.68 1.99
N VAL A 379 0.21 -19.95 2.24
CA VAL A 379 -0.36 -21.30 2.21
C VAL A 379 -0.25 -21.88 0.80
N GLY A 380 -0.63 -21.12 -0.22
CA GLY A 380 -0.51 -21.54 -1.63
C GLY A 380 0.93 -21.85 -2.01
N TYR A 381 1.88 -20.97 -1.63
CA TYR A 381 3.31 -21.22 -1.83
C TYR A 381 3.76 -22.51 -1.16
N THR A 382 3.40 -22.73 0.11
CA THR A 382 3.81 -23.91 0.89
C THR A 382 3.29 -25.21 0.25
N ARG A 383 2.06 -25.19 -0.30
CA ARG A 383 1.50 -26.36 -1.03
C ARG A 383 2.25 -26.69 -2.31
N LEU A 384 2.77 -25.69 -3.00
CA LEU A 384 3.50 -25.88 -4.26
C LEU A 384 4.94 -26.34 -4.04
N GLN A 385 5.48 -26.26 -2.80
CA GLN A 385 6.87 -26.62 -2.51
C GLN A 385 7.01 -28.11 -2.19
N GLN A 386 7.93 -28.77 -2.91
CA GLN A 386 8.28 -30.16 -2.65
C GLN A 386 9.56 -30.30 -1.79
N ARG A 387 10.44 -29.27 -1.80
CA ARG A 387 11.69 -29.27 -1.04
C ARG A 387 11.46 -28.73 0.38
N THR A 388 12.16 -29.30 1.37
CA THR A 388 12.02 -28.95 2.80
C THR A 388 12.36 -27.49 3.07
N GLY A 389 13.47 -26.95 2.54
CA GLY A 389 13.88 -25.57 2.80
C GLY A 389 12.85 -24.53 2.38
N PRO A 390 12.42 -24.48 1.09
CA PRO A 390 11.35 -23.57 0.67
C PRO A 390 10.02 -23.79 1.41
N ARG A 391 9.68 -25.04 1.73
CA ARG A 391 8.46 -25.35 2.52
C ARG A 391 8.55 -24.76 3.93
N LEU A 392 9.72 -24.84 4.58
CA LEU A 392 9.95 -24.22 5.89
C LEU A 392 9.81 -22.70 5.84
N LEU A 393 10.33 -22.06 4.79
CA LEU A 393 10.13 -20.61 4.58
C LEU A 393 8.64 -20.25 4.52
N GLY A 394 7.82 -21.03 3.79
CA GLY A 394 6.38 -20.82 3.72
C GLY A 394 5.69 -21.02 5.07
N LEU A 395 6.10 -22.02 5.85
CA LEU A 395 5.58 -22.23 7.21
C LEU A 395 5.96 -21.07 8.14
N VAL A 396 7.18 -20.56 8.06
CA VAL A 396 7.59 -19.36 8.81
C VAL A 396 6.73 -18.17 8.42
N ALA A 397 6.50 -17.94 7.13
CA ALA A 397 5.63 -16.86 6.65
C ALA A 397 4.20 -17.02 7.22
N ILE A 398 3.63 -18.22 7.19
CA ILE A 398 2.30 -18.50 7.76
C ILE A 398 2.28 -18.19 9.25
N LEU A 399 3.25 -18.68 10.03
CA LEU A 399 3.30 -18.45 11.47
C LEU A 399 3.42 -16.97 11.82
N LEU A 400 4.26 -16.22 11.09
CA LEU A 400 4.42 -14.78 11.28
C LEU A 400 3.11 -14.02 10.97
N VAL A 401 2.42 -14.36 9.89
CA VAL A 401 1.13 -13.76 9.56
C VAL A 401 0.08 -14.09 10.61
N LEU A 402 -0.01 -15.34 11.07
CA LEU A 402 -0.94 -15.74 12.14
C LEU A 402 -0.64 -15.00 13.45
N ALA A 403 0.64 -14.82 13.79
CA ALA A 403 1.04 -14.02 14.95
C ALA A 403 0.61 -12.55 14.78
N MET A 404 0.71 -11.98 13.59
CA MET A 404 0.21 -10.62 13.31
C MET A 404 -1.32 -10.53 13.37
N MET A 405 -2.03 -11.57 12.92
CA MET A 405 -3.50 -11.60 12.98
C MET A 405 -4.03 -11.61 14.42
N SER A 406 -3.24 -12.03 15.42
CA SER A 406 -3.64 -11.93 16.83
C SER A 406 -3.76 -10.47 17.33
N LEU A 407 -3.18 -9.51 16.60
CA LEU A 407 -3.26 -8.07 16.89
C LEU A 407 -4.41 -7.39 16.13
N PHE A 408 -5.21 -8.13 15.38
CA PHE A 408 -6.28 -7.56 14.56
C PHE A 408 -7.43 -7.05 15.43
N SER A 409 -8.00 -5.93 14.98
CA SER A 409 -9.23 -5.39 15.55
C SER A 409 -10.44 -6.26 15.17
N LEU A 410 -11.36 -6.43 16.07
CA LEU A 410 -12.59 -7.20 15.81
C LEU A 410 -13.39 -6.65 14.60
N PRO A 411 -13.58 -5.31 14.42
CA PRO A 411 -14.24 -4.78 13.23
C PRO A 411 -13.53 -5.18 11.92
N GLY A 412 -12.19 -5.17 11.91
CA GLY A 412 -11.41 -5.56 10.72
C GLY A 412 -11.58 -7.06 10.40
N VAL A 413 -11.57 -7.92 11.40
CA VAL A 413 -11.81 -9.36 11.23
C VAL A 413 -13.20 -9.62 10.67
N LEU A 414 -14.23 -8.98 11.23
CA LEU A 414 -15.63 -9.13 10.79
C LEU A 414 -15.80 -8.62 9.35
N TYR A 415 -15.21 -7.47 9.02
CA TYR A 415 -15.23 -6.91 7.67
C TYR A 415 -14.56 -7.84 6.66
N CYS A 416 -13.34 -8.30 6.93
CA CYS A 416 -12.64 -9.23 6.06
C CYS A 416 -13.40 -10.56 5.90
N GLY A 417 -13.96 -11.09 6.98
CA GLY A 417 -14.80 -12.29 6.96
C GLY A 417 -16.04 -12.14 6.08
N ALA A 418 -16.73 -10.99 6.18
CA ALA A 418 -17.89 -10.68 5.34
C ALA A 418 -17.50 -10.63 3.84
N LEU A 419 -16.38 -9.98 3.51
CA LEU A 419 -15.86 -9.92 2.14
C LEU A 419 -15.52 -11.32 1.61
N ALA A 420 -14.83 -12.14 2.43
CA ALA A 420 -14.50 -13.52 2.06
C ALA A 420 -15.76 -14.35 1.78
N LEU A 421 -16.77 -14.25 2.64
CA LEU A 421 -18.06 -14.95 2.47
C LEU A 421 -18.79 -14.47 1.21
N LEU A 422 -18.79 -13.18 0.91
CA LEU A 422 -19.36 -12.63 -0.33
C LEU A 422 -18.66 -13.20 -1.56
N GLY A 423 -17.33 -13.25 -1.55
CA GLY A 423 -16.55 -13.82 -2.65
C GLY A 423 -16.80 -15.31 -2.85
N LEU A 424 -16.87 -16.09 -1.75
CA LEU A 424 -17.21 -17.52 -1.80
C LEU A 424 -18.63 -17.77 -2.30
N TRP A 425 -19.58 -16.94 -1.90
CA TRP A 425 -20.97 -17.02 -2.34
C TRP A 425 -21.11 -16.69 -3.83
N GLY A 426 -20.43 -15.65 -4.32
CA GLY A 426 -20.36 -15.30 -5.74
C GLY A 426 -19.80 -16.46 -6.58
N ALA A 427 -18.67 -17.04 -6.13
CA ALA A 427 -18.04 -18.17 -6.82
C ALA A 427 -18.93 -19.43 -6.96
N ARG A 428 -19.90 -19.62 -6.07
CA ARG A 428 -20.86 -20.75 -6.16
C ARG A 428 -21.96 -20.51 -7.19
N ARG A 429 -22.22 -19.27 -7.56
CA ARG A 429 -23.26 -18.89 -8.52
C ARG A 429 -22.78 -18.82 -9.96
N THR A 430 -21.46 -18.66 -10.15
CA THR A 430 -20.88 -18.63 -11.49
C THR A 430 -20.85 -20.04 -12.07
N PRO A 431 -21.49 -20.32 -13.24
CA PRO A 431 -21.42 -21.63 -13.88
C PRO A 431 -19.96 -21.99 -14.17
N ARG A 432 -19.61 -23.27 -13.97
CA ARG A 432 -18.22 -23.80 -14.16
C ARG A 432 -17.68 -23.63 -15.58
N ASP A 433 -18.52 -23.37 -16.55
CA ASP A 433 -18.18 -23.30 -17.98
C ASP A 433 -17.58 -21.94 -18.41
N ALA A 434 -17.65 -20.92 -17.57
CA ALA A 434 -17.10 -19.58 -17.86
C ALA A 434 -15.61 -19.42 -17.51
N VAL A 435 -14.96 -20.44 -16.93
CA VAL A 435 -13.58 -20.34 -16.40
C VAL A 435 -12.56 -21.04 -17.31
N SER A 436 -12.97 -21.64 -18.43
CA SER A 436 -12.11 -22.39 -19.36
C SER A 436 -11.88 -21.70 -20.71
N GLY A 437 -12.11 -20.38 -20.80
CA GLY A 437 -11.84 -19.60 -22.01
C GLY A 437 -10.66 -18.64 -21.85
#